data_7677785e72fa9f9fa9fed264a2d85a12
#
_entry.id   7677785e72fa9f9fa9fed264a2d85a12
#
_cell.length_a   1.000
_cell.length_b   1.000
_cell.length_c   1.000
_cell.angle_alpha   90.00
_cell.angle_beta   90.00
_cell.angle_gamma   90.00
#
_symmetry.space_group_name_H-M   'P 1'
#
loop_
_entity.id
_entity.type
_entity.pdbx_description
1 polymer ?
#
loop_
_entity_poly.entity_id
_entity_poly.type
_entity_poly.pdbx_seq_one_letter_code
_entity_poly.pdbx_strand_id
1 'polypeptide(L)'
;MAAAIWLAGCATRRPEMMIPEAPRSIIPVWKLETGDQITTKIYREPDLASQTTVSQSGEAYFPGLGRVTVAGLTMDSLQVELTNRYDKLVIDAAVDAVMMRDVVIYGQVRSSGVYNVDPALTVLGLLAKAGGATGVGKSPLLTLVKGDGRQYRLTREVRLSTLDIVHGDAIYVQDESFIGRNAASFGTFTLIVTLILSVTGLLVIFVK
;
A
#
# COMPACT_ATOMS: atom_id res chain seq x y z
N MET A 1 34.28 48.66 -24.59
CA MET A 1 34.33 47.83 -23.36
C MET A 1 32.94 47.28 -23.11
N ALA A 2 32.68 46.04 -23.49
CA ALA A 2 31.39 45.37 -23.31
C ALA A 2 31.44 44.51 -22.05
N ALA A 3 30.64 44.87 -21.06
CA ALA A 3 30.50 44.08 -19.81
C ALA A 3 29.50 42.94 -20.04
N ALA A 4 29.97 41.71 -20.10
CA ALA A 4 29.14 40.50 -20.12
C ALA A 4 28.61 40.23 -18.72
N ILE A 5 27.30 40.43 -18.52
CA ILE A 5 26.61 40.04 -17.27
C ILE A 5 26.31 38.53 -17.36
N TRP A 6 27.04 37.74 -16.64
CA TRP A 6 26.75 36.34 -16.40
C TRP A 6 25.60 36.23 -15.40
N LEU A 7 24.39 35.94 -15.88
CA LEU A 7 23.29 35.49 -15.05
C LEU A 7 23.52 34.01 -14.71
N ALA A 8 24.15 33.75 -13.55
CA ALA A 8 24.19 32.44 -12.95
C ALA A 8 22.78 32.08 -12.45
N GLY A 9 22.02 31.39 -13.28
CA GLY A 9 20.75 30.79 -12.87
C GLY A 9 20.99 29.70 -11.85
N CYS A 10 20.85 30.01 -10.56
CA CYS A 10 20.71 29.01 -9.51
C CYS A 10 19.42 28.22 -9.78
N ALA A 11 19.52 27.12 -10.51
CA ALA A 11 18.49 26.10 -10.51
C ALA A 11 18.50 25.43 -9.13
N THR A 12 17.71 25.95 -8.21
CA THR A 12 17.38 25.26 -6.95
C THR A 12 16.64 23.99 -7.30
N ARG A 13 17.39 22.91 -7.50
CA ARG A 13 16.86 21.56 -7.58
C ARG A 13 16.16 21.33 -6.24
N ARG A 14 14.82 21.36 -6.21
CA ARG A 14 14.06 20.93 -5.05
C ARG A 14 14.54 19.51 -4.74
N PRO A 15 14.92 19.21 -3.48
CA PRO A 15 15.25 17.84 -3.13
C PRO A 15 14.02 17.00 -3.45
N GLU A 16 14.17 16.12 -4.43
CA GLU A 16 13.18 15.06 -4.68
C GLU A 16 13.10 14.26 -3.40
N MET A 17 11.96 14.36 -2.71
CA MET A 17 11.73 13.65 -1.47
C MET A 17 11.78 12.15 -1.81
N MET A 18 12.96 11.54 -1.62
CA MET A 18 13.15 10.11 -1.86
C MET A 18 12.30 9.35 -0.84
N ILE A 19 11.15 8.84 -1.29
CA ILE A 19 10.33 7.92 -0.50
C ILE A 19 11.11 6.62 -0.40
N PRO A 20 11.51 6.18 0.81
CA PRO A 20 12.27 4.95 0.97
C PRO A 20 11.44 3.74 0.55
N GLU A 21 12.12 2.68 0.10
CA GLU A 21 11.47 1.40 -0.17
C GLU A 21 11.00 0.78 1.15
N ALA A 22 9.82 0.13 1.13
CA ALA A 22 9.31 -0.55 2.32
C ALA A 22 10.28 -1.65 2.78
N PRO A 23 10.61 -1.72 4.07
CA PRO A 23 11.40 -2.81 4.61
C PRO A 23 10.70 -4.14 4.35
N ARG A 24 11.44 -5.12 3.83
CA ARG A 24 10.92 -6.46 3.54
C ARG A 24 11.43 -7.43 4.58
N SER A 25 10.54 -8.26 5.10
CA SER A 25 10.92 -9.42 5.89
C SER A 25 10.95 -10.67 5.01
N ILE A 26 11.94 -11.52 5.23
CA ILE A 26 12.02 -12.85 4.59
C ILE A 26 10.97 -13.79 5.20
N ILE A 27 10.56 -13.54 6.44
CA ILE A 27 9.58 -14.32 7.19
C ILE A 27 8.26 -13.52 7.18
N PRO A 28 7.10 -14.18 7.00
CA PRO A 28 5.81 -13.52 7.15
C PRO A 28 5.70 -12.84 8.51
N VAL A 29 5.45 -11.54 8.52
CA VAL A 29 5.50 -10.72 9.75
C VAL A 29 4.11 -10.59 10.37
N TRP A 30 3.07 -10.96 9.63
CA TRP A 30 1.70 -10.73 10.09
C TRP A 30 1.39 -11.56 11.33
N LYS A 31 1.13 -10.83 12.39
CA LYS A 31 0.52 -11.33 13.61
C LYS A 31 -0.95 -10.94 13.61
N LEU A 32 -1.76 -11.73 14.27
CA LEU A 32 -3.18 -11.44 14.41
C LEU A 32 -3.38 -10.15 15.22
N GLU A 33 -4.20 -9.29 14.68
CA GLU A 33 -4.58 -8.01 15.29
C GLU A 33 -6.10 -7.89 15.39
N THR A 34 -6.54 -6.94 16.20
CA THR A 34 -7.96 -6.60 16.31
C THR A 34 -8.52 -6.24 14.94
N GLY A 35 -9.65 -6.82 14.57
CA GLY A 35 -10.31 -6.62 13.29
C GLY A 35 -9.95 -7.66 12.22
N ASP A 36 -8.88 -8.43 12.39
CA ASP A 36 -8.57 -9.53 11.47
C ASP A 36 -9.68 -10.58 11.46
N GLN A 37 -9.98 -11.10 10.30
CA GLN A 37 -10.91 -12.20 10.13
C GLN A 37 -10.13 -13.52 10.10
N ILE A 38 -10.62 -14.51 10.83
CA ILE A 38 -10.06 -15.86 10.90
C ILE A 38 -11.12 -16.82 10.40
N THR A 39 -10.80 -17.58 9.37
CA THR A 39 -11.63 -18.69 8.90
C THR A 39 -10.95 -19.99 9.32
N THR A 40 -11.67 -20.84 10.05
CA THR A 40 -11.20 -22.15 10.48
C THR A 40 -12.04 -23.26 9.88
N LYS A 41 -11.38 -24.35 9.50
CA LYS A 41 -11.99 -25.59 9.06
C LYS A 41 -11.34 -26.73 9.82
N ILE A 42 -12.16 -27.67 10.29
CA ILE A 42 -11.68 -28.89 10.98
C ILE A 42 -12.06 -30.07 10.12
N TYR A 43 -11.06 -30.91 9.85
CA TYR A 43 -11.25 -32.08 8.99
C TYR A 43 -12.33 -32.99 9.56
N ARG A 44 -13.30 -33.37 8.72
CA ARG A 44 -14.48 -34.18 9.05
C ARG A 44 -15.49 -33.59 10.05
N GLU A 45 -15.27 -32.37 10.55
CA GLU A 45 -16.14 -31.69 11.50
C GLU A 45 -16.65 -30.37 10.95
N PRO A 46 -17.56 -30.37 9.96
CA PRO A 46 -18.05 -29.14 9.34
C PRO A 46 -18.79 -28.22 10.31
N ASP A 47 -19.41 -28.81 11.37
CA ASP A 47 -20.15 -28.06 12.40
C ASP A 47 -19.23 -27.21 13.29
N LEU A 48 -17.93 -27.51 13.32
CA LEU A 48 -16.91 -26.75 14.04
C LEU A 48 -16.23 -25.71 13.15
N ALA A 49 -16.52 -25.68 11.84
CA ALA A 49 -16.01 -24.66 10.95
C ALA A 49 -16.57 -23.28 11.35
N SER A 50 -15.73 -22.25 11.33
CA SER A 50 -16.15 -20.91 11.70
C SER A 50 -15.43 -19.82 10.92
N GLN A 51 -16.11 -18.69 10.79
CA GLN A 51 -15.51 -17.42 10.41
C GLN A 51 -15.74 -16.43 11.55
N THR A 52 -14.68 -15.95 12.13
CA THR A 52 -14.71 -15.08 13.30
C THR A 52 -13.82 -13.88 13.10
N THR A 53 -14.10 -12.78 13.81
CA THR A 53 -13.28 -11.57 13.79
C THR A 53 -12.62 -11.40 15.15
N VAL A 54 -11.35 -11.02 15.16
CA VAL A 54 -10.62 -10.72 16.39
C VAL A 54 -11.23 -9.48 17.04
N SER A 55 -11.71 -9.64 18.25
CA SER A 55 -12.34 -8.58 19.03
C SER A 55 -11.33 -7.55 19.54
N GLN A 56 -11.83 -6.44 20.07
CA GLN A 56 -10.98 -5.42 20.71
C GLN A 56 -10.21 -5.96 21.95
N SER A 57 -10.73 -7.02 22.60
CA SER A 57 -10.00 -7.71 23.68
C SER A 57 -8.90 -8.65 23.18
N GLY A 58 -8.72 -8.78 21.87
CA GLY A 58 -7.73 -9.68 21.27
C GLY A 58 -8.18 -11.14 21.22
N GLU A 59 -9.48 -11.40 21.41
CA GLU A 59 -10.06 -12.74 21.43
C GLU A 59 -10.87 -13.02 20.18
N ALA A 60 -10.93 -14.28 19.77
CA ALA A 60 -11.82 -14.79 18.73
C ALA A 60 -12.65 -15.95 19.28
N TYR A 61 -13.87 -16.11 18.76
CA TYR A 61 -14.77 -17.18 19.17
C TYR A 61 -14.64 -18.38 18.24
N PHE A 62 -14.45 -19.57 18.83
CA PHE A 62 -14.38 -20.82 18.09
C PHE A 62 -15.45 -21.79 18.63
N PRO A 63 -16.24 -22.44 17.75
CA PRO A 63 -17.24 -23.41 18.17
C PRO A 63 -16.61 -24.54 19.00
N GLY A 64 -17.26 -24.94 20.08
CA GLY A 64 -16.76 -25.95 21.00
C GLY A 64 -15.65 -25.49 21.96
N LEU A 65 -14.85 -24.48 21.61
CA LEU A 65 -13.79 -23.95 22.48
C LEU A 65 -14.17 -22.66 23.21
N GLY A 66 -15.14 -21.91 22.67
CA GLY A 66 -15.48 -20.59 23.18
C GLY A 66 -14.51 -19.50 22.74
N ARG A 67 -14.24 -18.52 23.62
CA ARG A 67 -13.31 -17.42 23.36
C ARG A 67 -11.88 -17.84 23.60
N VAL A 68 -11.01 -17.56 22.64
CA VAL A 68 -9.58 -17.84 22.69
C VAL A 68 -8.83 -16.55 22.41
N THR A 69 -7.83 -16.22 23.22
CA THR A 69 -6.94 -15.09 22.98
C THR A 69 -6.02 -15.40 21.80
N VAL A 70 -6.12 -14.58 20.75
CA VAL A 70 -5.41 -14.82 19.48
C VAL A 70 -4.51 -13.65 19.08
N ALA A 71 -4.73 -12.46 19.61
CA ALA A 71 -3.95 -11.28 19.27
C ALA A 71 -2.46 -11.50 19.55
N GLY A 72 -1.63 -11.09 18.59
CA GLY A 72 -0.17 -11.24 18.65
C GLY A 72 0.36 -12.62 18.25
N LEU A 73 -0.50 -13.62 18.05
CA LEU A 73 -0.11 -14.93 17.52
C LEU A 73 0.12 -14.84 16.00
N THR A 74 1.03 -15.67 15.50
CA THR A 74 1.12 -15.97 14.08
C THR A 74 0.07 -17.02 13.71
N MET A 75 -0.24 -17.14 12.40
CA MET A 75 -1.19 -18.17 11.96
C MET A 75 -0.73 -19.58 12.29
N ASP A 76 0.56 -19.88 12.16
CA ASP A 76 1.12 -21.18 12.51
C ASP A 76 0.94 -21.48 14.01
N SER A 77 1.20 -20.49 14.87
CA SER A 77 1.01 -20.64 16.33
C SER A 77 -0.45 -20.84 16.69
N LEU A 78 -1.36 -20.10 16.04
CA LEU A 78 -2.80 -20.25 16.24
C LEU A 78 -3.27 -21.65 15.81
N GLN A 79 -2.81 -22.12 14.66
CA GLN A 79 -3.19 -23.44 14.15
C GLN A 79 -2.76 -24.57 15.09
N VAL A 80 -1.54 -24.50 15.61
CA VAL A 80 -1.05 -25.46 16.62
C VAL A 80 -1.89 -25.39 17.90
N GLU A 81 -2.17 -24.18 18.40
CA GLU A 81 -2.98 -23.97 19.60
C GLU A 81 -4.41 -24.52 19.44
N LEU A 82 -5.05 -24.23 18.31
CA LEU A 82 -6.40 -24.75 18.03
C LEU A 82 -6.40 -26.25 17.86
N THR A 83 -5.43 -26.86 17.19
CA THR A 83 -5.30 -28.32 17.06
C THR A 83 -5.18 -28.96 18.41
N ASN A 84 -4.30 -28.48 19.29
CA ASN A 84 -4.14 -29.02 20.65
C ASN A 84 -5.40 -28.91 21.49
N ARG A 85 -6.24 -27.92 21.28
CA ARG A 85 -7.50 -27.74 21.99
C ARG A 85 -8.61 -28.63 21.44
N TYR A 86 -8.70 -28.74 20.11
CA TYR A 86 -9.69 -29.56 19.43
C TYR A 86 -9.40 -31.05 19.57
N ASP A 87 -8.14 -31.50 19.71
CA ASP A 87 -7.77 -32.88 19.98
C ASP A 87 -8.39 -33.45 21.30
N LYS A 88 -8.82 -32.54 22.19
CA LYS A 88 -9.56 -32.92 23.42
C LYS A 88 -11.05 -33.13 23.19
N LEU A 89 -11.59 -32.68 22.06
CA LEU A 89 -13.01 -32.71 21.72
C LEU A 89 -13.32 -33.70 20.61
N VAL A 90 -12.42 -33.86 19.65
CA VAL A 90 -12.57 -34.71 18.47
C VAL A 90 -11.31 -35.53 18.26
N ILE A 91 -11.45 -36.71 17.68
CA ILE A 91 -10.34 -37.63 17.44
C ILE A 91 -9.62 -37.18 16.17
N ASP A 92 -8.29 -37.09 16.22
CA ASP A 92 -7.43 -36.68 15.09
C ASP A 92 -7.83 -35.32 14.48
N ALA A 93 -7.95 -34.29 15.32
CA ALA A 93 -8.31 -32.97 14.90
C ALA A 93 -7.23 -32.35 13.98
N ALA A 94 -7.55 -32.20 12.71
CA ALA A 94 -6.72 -31.46 11.77
C ALA A 94 -7.38 -30.08 11.49
N VAL A 95 -6.78 -29.02 12.02
CA VAL A 95 -7.28 -27.64 11.89
C VAL A 95 -6.56 -26.93 10.75
N ASP A 96 -7.31 -26.43 9.79
CA ASP A 96 -6.85 -25.48 8.78
C ASP A 96 -7.39 -24.10 9.16
N ALA A 97 -6.50 -23.12 9.27
CA ALA A 97 -6.86 -21.76 9.64
C ALA A 97 -6.22 -20.75 8.70
N VAL A 98 -7.02 -19.83 8.19
CA VAL A 98 -6.59 -18.76 7.29
C VAL A 98 -7.03 -17.43 7.87
N MET A 99 -6.12 -16.45 7.86
CA MET A 99 -6.46 -15.08 8.21
C MET A 99 -6.68 -14.22 6.97
N MET A 100 -7.55 -13.25 7.11
CA MET A 100 -7.77 -12.20 6.14
C MET A 100 -7.71 -10.86 6.85
N ARG A 101 -7.07 -9.86 6.24
CA ARG A 101 -6.97 -8.50 6.78
C ARG A 101 -7.54 -7.50 5.81
N ASP A 102 -8.19 -6.48 6.33
CA ASP A 102 -8.68 -5.37 5.55
C ASP A 102 -7.54 -4.40 5.24
N VAL A 103 -7.28 -4.19 3.95
CA VAL A 103 -6.28 -3.24 3.44
C VAL A 103 -6.95 -2.21 2.55
N VAL A 104 -6.68 -0.95 2.80
CA VAL A 104 -7.20 0.16 2.00
C VAL A 104 -6.32 0.34 0.76
N ILE A 105 -6.93 0.47 -0.42
CA ILE A 105 -6.25 0.93 -1.63
C ILE A 105 -6.98 2.12 -2.22
N TYR A 106 -6.24 3.18 -2.59
CA TYR A 106 -6.81 4.41 -3.14
C TYR A 106 -5.87 5.11 -4.10
N GLY A 107 -6.35 6.16 -4.76
CA GLY A 107 -5.61 6.93 -5.75
C GLY A 107 -6.00 6.54 -7.18
N GLN A 108 -5.03 6.37 -8.06
CA GLN A 108 -5.24 6.07 -9.48
C GLN A 108 -5.55 4.58 -9.71
N VAL A 109 -6.63 4.11 -9.10
CA VAL A 109 -7.18 2.76 -9.28
C VAL A 109 -8.62 2.85 -9.76
N ARG A 110 -9.09 1.80 -10.45
CA ARG A 110 -10.45 1.77 -10.97
C ARG A 110 -11.50 1.74 -9.85
N SER A 111 -11.22 1.01 -8.79
CA SER A 111 -12.11 0.88 -7.63
C SER A 111 -11.31 1.08 -6.35
N SER A 112 -11.34 2.31 -5.81
CA SER A 112 -10.76 2.60 -4.49
C SER A 112 -11.66 2.03 -3.40
N GLY A 113 -11.08 1.51 -2.32
CA GLY A 113 -11.87 0.96 -1.22
C GLY A 113 -11.05 0.11 -0.26
N VAL A 114 -11.78 -0.55 0.64
CA VAL A 114 -11.23 -1.53 1.58
C VAL A 114 -11.37 -2.92 0.97
N TYR A 115 -10.28 -3.66 0.95
CA TYR A 115 -10.23 -5.01 0.41
C TYR A 115 -9.78 -5.98 1.47
N ASN A 116 -10.60 -7.00 1.69
CA ASN A 116 -10.25 -8.13 2.53
C ASN A 116 -9.29 -9.05 1.78
N VAL A 117 -8.08 -9.23 2.30
CA VAL A 117 -6.97 -9.87 1.57
C VAL A 117 -6.25 -10.91 2.41
N ASP A 118 -5.82 -11.95 1.72
CA ASP A 118 -4.92 -12.96 2.23
C ASP A 118 -3.49 -12.42 2.32
N PRO A 119 -2.73 -12.68 3.39
CA PRO A 119 -1.31 -12.34 3.52
C PRO A 119 -0.42 -12.81 2.35
N ALA A 120 -0.76 -13.92 1.71
CA ALA A 120 -0.01 -14.45 0.56
C ALA A 120 -0.22 -13.65 -0.73
N LEU A 121 -1.24 -12.79 -0.78
CA LEU A 121 -1.50 -11.95 -1.96
C LEU A 121 -0.35 -10.97 -2.19
N THR A 122 -0.01 -10.72 -3.46
CA THR A 122 0.96 -9.69 -3.82
C THR A 122 0.32 -8.31 -3.91
N VAL A 123 1.13 -7.27 -3.84
CA VAL A 123 0.66 -5.89 -4.09
C VAL A 123 0.03 -5.76 -5.47
N LEU A 124 0.59 -6.45 -6.49
CA LEU A 124 -0.02 -6.53 -7.83
C LEU A 124 -1.38 -7.23 -7.80
N GLY A 125 -1.51 -8.31 -7.02
CA GLY A 125 -2.78 -9.03 -6.84
C GLY A 125 -3.86 -8.14 -6.21
N LEU A 126 -3.50 -7.33 -5.22
CA LEU A 126 -4.41 -6.35 -4.64
C LEU A 126 -4.80 -5.26 -5.64
N LEU A 127 -3.84 -4.76 -6.41
CA LEU A 127 -4.11 -3.80 -7.49
C LEU A 127 -5.07 -4.40 -8.54
N ALA A 128 -4.89 -5.67 -8.91
CA ALA A 128 -5.78 -6.37 -9.83
C ALA A 128 -7.20 -6.53 -9.25
N LYS A 129 -7.34 -6.86 -7.96
CA LYS A 129 -8.64 -6.87 -7.26
C LYS A 129 -9.34 -5.50 -7.31
N ALA A 130 -8.58 -4.41 -7.22
CA ALA A 130 -9.08 -3.03 -7.37
C ALA A 130 -9.39 -2.63 -8.83
N GLY A 131 -9.35 -3.56 -9.76
CA GLY A 131 -9.63 -3.34 -11.19
C GLY A 131 -8.45 -2.74 -11.97
N GLY A 132 -7.26 -2.73 -11.40
CA GLY A 132 -6.05 -2.18 -12.00
C GLY A 132 -5.91 -0.66 -11.86
N ALA A 133 -4.77 -0.14 -12.30
CA ALA A 133 -4.52 1.29 -12.34
C ALA A 133 -5.28 1.96 -13.49
N THR A 134 -5.73 3.20 -13.29
CA THR A 134 -6.47 3.99 -14.28
C THR A 134 -5.56 4.74 -15.26
N GLY A 135 -4.26 4.88 -14.96
CA GLY A 135 -3.30 5.56 -15.83
C GLY A 135 -2.96 4.77 -17.09
N VAL A 136 -2.86 5.45 -18.23
CA VAL A 136 -2.55 4.83 -19.53
C VAL A 136 -1.04 4.76 -19.73
N GLY A 137 -0.48 3.58 -19.89
CA GLY A 137 0.82 3.34 -20.51
C GLY A 137 2.06 3.40 -19.64
N LYS A 138 1.99 3.69 -18.34
CA LYS A 138 3.12 3.61 -17.40
C LYS A 138 2.78 2.77 -16.17
N SER A 139 3.82 2.16 -15.61
CA SER A 139 3.71 1.44 -14.35
C SER A 139 3.34 2.41 -13.23
N PRO A 140 2.24 2.19 -12.49
CA PRO A 140 1.90 3.06 -11.37
C PRO A 140 2.96 2.97 -10.28
N LEU A 141 3.24 4.10 -9.64
CA LEU A 141 3.99 4.14 -8.39
C LEU A 141 3.07 3.70 -7.25
N LEU A 142 3.52 2.73 -6.50
CA LEU A 142 2.81 2.18 -5.36
C LEU A 142 3.50 2.63 -4.08
N THR A 143 2.75 3.19 -3.16
CA THR A 143 3.26 3.71 -1.88
C THR A 143 2.43 3.15 -0.73
N LEU A 144 3.08 2.53 0.24
CA LEU A 144 2.46 2.20 1.52
C LEU A 144 2.45 3.46 2.38
N VAL A 145 1.29 3.88 2.80
CA VAL A 145 1.08 5.01 3.72
C VAL A 145 0.69 4.41 5.06
N LYS A 146 1.54 4.56 6.06
CA LYS A 146 1.29 4.10 7.42
C LYS A 146 0.32 5.03 8.13
N GLY A 147 -0.43 4.53 9.10
CA GLY A 147 -1.35 5.33 9.91
C GLY A 147 -0.70 6.51 10.64
N ASP A 148 0.62 6.48 10.86
CA ASP A 148 1.42 7.58 11.43
C ASP A 148 1.93 8.58 10.38
N GLY A 149 1.57 8.41 9.10
CA GLY A 149 1.95 9.29 8.00
C GLY A 149 3.27 8.95 7.32
N ARG A 150 4.03 7.96 7.80
CA ARG A 150 5.23 7.48 7.09
C ARG A 150 4.85 6.85 5.76
N GLN A 151 5.71 7.03 4.76
CA GLN A 151 5.48 6.53 3.42
C GLN A 151 6.64 5.67 2.95
N TYR A 152 6.32 4.56 2.29
CA TYR A 152 7.29 3.61 1.75
C TYR A 152 6.93 3.23 0.33
N ARG A 153 7.90 3.23 -0.57
CA ARG A 153 7.70 2.75 -1.94
C ARG A 153 7.51 1.24 -1.93
N LEU A 154 6.55 0.76 -2.71
CA LEU A 154 6.28 -0.67 -2.87
C LEU A 154 6.68 -1.16 -4.26
N THR A 155 7.19 -2.38 -4.30
CA THR A 155 7.36 -3.15 -5.53
C THR A 155 6.12 -4.03 -5.73
N ARG A 156 5.68 -4.21 -6.96
CA ARG A 156 4.43 -4.92 -7.30
C ARG A 156 4.44 -6.40 -6.95
N GLU A 157 5.59 -7.03 -7.04
CA GLU A 157 5.79 -8.46 -6.84
C GLU A 157 5.87 -8.86 -5.35
N VAL A 158 5.97 -7.88 -4.47
CA VAL A 158 6.08 -8.12 -3.01
C VAL A 158 4.77 -8.68 -2.48
N ARG A 159 4.87 -9.72 -1.64
CA ARG A 159 3.72 -10.26 -0.92
C ARG A 159 3.36 -9.35 0.25
N LEU A 160 2.07 -9.21 0.51
CA LEU A 160 1.58 -8.40 1.62
C LEU A 160 2.11 -8.92 2.96
N SER A 161 2.25 -10.26 3.12
CA SER A 161 2.79 -10.88 4.34
C SER A 161 4.21 -10.45 4.70
N THR A 162 5.01 -10.00 3.71
CA THR A 162 6.39 -9.54 3.96
C THR A 162 6.47 -8.06 4.31
N LEU A 163 5.35 -7.36 4.20
CA LEU A 163 5.20 -5.96 4.59
C LEU A 163 4.57 -5.90 5.97
N ASP A 164 5.08 -5.01 6.81
CA ASP A 164 4.47 -4.72 8.11
C ASP A 164 3.24 -3.83 7.89
N ILE A 165 2.13 -4.43 7.46
CA ILE A 165 0.85 -3.75 7.24
C ILE A 165 -0.04 -3.99 8.45
N VAL A 166 -0.45 -2.92 9.12
CA VAL A 166 -1.38 -2.94 10.26
C VAL A 166 -2.70 -2.26 9.89
N HIS A 167 -3.71 -2.44 10.74
CA HIS A 167 -4.99 -1.76 10.56
C HIS A 167 -4.80 -0.22 10.50
N GLY A 168 -5.43 0.42 9.52
CA GLY A 168 -5.28 1.86 9.26
C GLY A 168 -4.20 2.23 8.26
N ASP A 169 -3.37 1.29 7.84
CA ASP A 169 -2.44 1.51 6.73
C ASP A 169 -3.17 1.45 5.38
N ALA A 170 -2.64 2.17 4.41
CA ALA A 170 -3.24 2.24 3.09
C ALA A 170 -2.19 2.15 1.97
N ILE A 171 -2.57 1.57 0.84
CA ILE A 171 -1.76 1.56 -0.38
C ILE A 171 -2.25 2.67 -1.30
N TYR A 172 -1.40 3.65 -1.53
CA TYR A 172 -1.64 4.75 -2.45
C TYR A 172 -1.06 4.44 -3.83
N VAL A 173 -1.89 4.59 -4.85
CA VAL A 173 -1.50 4.37 -6.25
C VAL A 173 -1.42 5.71 -6.96
N GLN A 174 -0.22 6.08 -7.39
CA GLN A 174 0.06 7.34 -8.07
C GLN A 174 0.36 7.10 -9.55
N ASP A 175 -0.09 8.02 -10.42
CA ASP A 175 0.28 8.03 -11.83
C ASP A 175 1.61 8.77 -12.01
N GLU A 176 2.63 8.11 -12.56
CA GLU A 176 3.91 8.75 -12.94
C GLU A 176 3.75 9.88 -13.98
N SER A 177 2.66 9.85 -14.75
CA SER A 177 2.45 10.82 -15.83
C SER A 177 2.12 12.23 -15.33
N PHE A 178 1.72 12.39 -14.06
CA PHE A 178 1.34 13.68 -13.51
C PHE A 178 2.53 14.62 -13.32
N ILE A 179 3.69 14.09 -12.92
CA ILE A 179 4.90 14.89 -12.71
C ILE A 179 5.50 15.32 -14.05
N GLY A 180 5.45 14.46 -15.09
CA GLY A 180 6.01 14.75 -16.41
C GLY A 180 5.20 15.76 -17.22
N ARG A 181 3.87 15.77 -17.10
CA ARG A 181 2.99 16.67 -17.86
C ARG A 181 3.06 18.12 -17.38
N ASN A 182 3.20 18.36 -16.10
CA ASN A 182 3.29 19.74 -15.59
C ASN A 182 4.68 20.37 -15.77
N ALA A 183 5.75 19.56 -15.81
CA ALA A 183 7.09 20.07 -16.08
C ALA A 183 7.23 20.62 -17.52
N ALA A 184 6.59 20.02 -18.50
CA ALA A 184 6.61 20.48 -19.90
C ALA A 184 5.83 21.79 -20.09
N SER A 185 4.73 21.99 -19.35
CA SER A 185 3.90 23.19 -19.46
C SER A 185 4.58 24.46 -18.92
N PHE A 186 5.43 24.32 -17.90
CA PHE A 186 6.19 25.47 -17.37
C PHE A 186 7.33 25.90 -18.31
N GLY A 187 7.94 24.96 -19.03
CA GLY A 187 8.99 25.28 -20.01
C GLY A 187 8.48 26.09 -21.19
N THR A 188 7.31 25.78 -21.73
CA THR A 188 6.67 26.49 -22.83
C THR A 188 6.20 27.90 -22.43
N PHE A 189 5.70 28.06 -21.22
CA PHE A 189 5.26 29.34 -20.70
C PHE A 189 6.44 30.33 -20.54
N THR A 190 7.56 29.83 -20.04
CA THR A 190 8.79 30.64 -19.88
C THR A 190 9.35 31.08 -21.23
N LEU A 191 9.32 30.24 -22.26
CA LEU A 191 9.76 30.58 -23.61
C LEU A 191 8.88 31.64 -24.27
N ILE A 192 7.56 31.57 -24.09
CA ILE A 192 6.62 32.55 -24.61
C ILE A 192 6.83 33.91 -23.94
N VAL A 193 7.00 33.96 -22.63
CA VAL A 193 7.24 35.21 -21.88
C VAL A 193 8.57 35.85 -22.29
N THR A 194 9.64 35.06 -22.45
CA THR A 194 10.94 35.61 -22.91
C THR A 194 10.88 36.11 -24.35
N LEU A 195 10.12 35.46 -25.21
CA LEU A 195 9.94 35.91 -26.60
C LEU A 195 9.15 37.22 -26.69
N ILE A 196 8.10 37.38 -25.87
CA ILE A 196 7.33 38.65 -25.79
C ILE A 196 8.20 39.80 -25.27
N LEU A 197 8.99 39.53 -24.21
CA LEU A 197 9.91 40.54 -23.66
C LEU A 197 11.01 40.96 -24.64
N SER A 198 11.52 40.04 -25.47
CA SER A 198 12.53 40.37 -26.49
C SER A 198 11.97 41.21 -27.63
N VAL A 199 10.74 40.93 -28.06
CA VAL A 199 10.07 41.70 -29.14
C VAL A 199 9.70 43.10 -28.65
N THR A 200 9.21 43.26 -27.43
CA THR A 200 8.90 44.58 -26.86
C THR A 200 10.16 45.42 -26.63
N GLY A 201 11.26 44.79 -26.21
CA GLY A 201 12.56 45.47 -26.08
C GLY A 201 13.10 46.00 -27.43
N LEU A 202 12.92 45.26 -28.52
CA LEU A 202 13.33 45.66 -29.86
C LEU A 202 12.49 46.83 -30.39
N LEU A 203 11.19 46.84 -30.10
CA LEU A 203 10.26 47.89 -30.52
C LEU A 203 10.59 49.26 -29.87
N VAL A 204 11.03 49.23 -28.60
CA VAL A 204 11.43 50.46 -27.87
C VAL A 204 12.71 51.09 -28.46
N ILE A 205 13.59 50.30 -29.06
CA ILE A 205 14.83 50.80 -29.68
C ILE A 205 14.56 51.43 -31.04
N PHE A 206 13.52 50.99 -31.76
CA PHE A 206 13.17 51.49 -33.10
C PHE A 206 12.27 52.74 -33.11
N VAL A 207 11.65 53.09 -31.98
CA VAL A 207 10.73 54.24 -31.84
C VAL A 207 11.44 55.48 -31.24
N LYS A 208 12.75 55.41 -31.03
CA LYS A 208 13.56 56.51 -30.58
C LYS A 208 14.57 56.90 -31.66
#